data_9e486186d49a8fa7cbd5cd6def65fcea
#
_entry.id   9e486186d49a8fa7cbd5cd6def65fcea
#
_cell.length_a   1.000
_cell.length_b   1.000
_cell.length_c   1.000
_cell.angle_alpha   90.00
_cell.angle_beta   90.00
_cell.angle_gamma   90.00
#
_symmetry.space_group_name_H-M   'P 1'
#
loop_
_entity.id
_entity.type
_entity.pdbx_description
1 polymer ?
#
loop_
_entity_poly.entity_id
_entity_poly.type
_entity_poly.pdbx_seq_one_letter_code
_entity_poly.pdbx_strand_id
1 'polypeptide(L)'
;EEALHRRATAEVLALAEERRGGFWSSQLPEVKTRWEVVADAGRVLLEAARVHSALKGKSWSAASLVACYVQEDGPWCELDTAQRRLERDFHQFETDVQQHASLLRVVALARQRYAAAADLLAERFLRACAADHFEMPGVPHQADVYRSFVHPAMNAGPVAYVLVDALRFEMGRELAALLEGEWDVELGAALATPPTITEVGMAALLPGAEKGVAIVADDGGQIAVTISGEVLRTRQERLAQCAAWVGEGFVETKLDRLAPLTDV
;
A
#
# COMPACT_ATOMS: atom_id res chain seq x y z
N GLU A 1 -31.86 -3.47 7.59
CA GLU A 1 -31.40 -4.40 6.55
C GLU A 1 -29.86 -4.45 6.52
N GLU A 2 -29.15 -3.32 6.38
CA GLU A 2 -27.68 -3.24 6.36
C GLU A 2 -27.01 -3.79 7.63
N ALA A 3 -27.56 -3.51 8.82
CA ALA A 3 -27.07 -4.04 10.08
C ALA A 3 -27.23 -5.57 10.18
N LEU A 4 -28.32 -6.11 9.65
CA LEU A 4 -28.57 -7.54 9.62
C LEU A 4 -27.58 -8.25 8.69
N HIS A 5 -27.33 -7.68 7.51
CA HIS A 5 -26.34 -8.21 6.57
C HIS A 5 -24.93 -8.22 7.16
N ARG A 6 -24.52 -7.12 7.84
CA ARG A 6 -23.21 -7.07 8.51
C ARG A 6 -23.08 -8.13 9.59
N ARG A 7 -24.11 -8.32 10.41
CA ARG A 7 -24.11 -9.34 11.45
C ARG A 7 -24.01 -10.75 10.85
N ALA A 8 -24.81 -11.07 9.84
CA ALA A 8 -24.76 -12.35 9.16
C ALA A 8 -23.38 -12.60 8.51
N THR A 9 -22.79 -11.58 7.88
CA THR A 9 -21.42 -11.69 7.30
C THR A 9 -20.38 -11.94 8.38
N ALA A 10 -20.47 -11.27 9.54
CA ALA A 10 -19.55 -11.49 10.65
C ALA A 10 -19.67 -12.89 11.25
N GLU A 11 -20.89 -13.44 11.35
CA GLU A 11 -21.13 -14.81 11.81
C GLU A 11 -20.55 -15.84 10.83
N VAL A 12 -20.73 -15.63 9.51
CA VAL A 12 -20.12 -16.47 8.47
C VAL A 12 -18.61 -16.39 8.50
N LEU A 13 -18.04 -15.20 8.67
CA LEU A 13 -16.59 -15.03 8.79
C LEU A 13 -16.03 -15.78 10.00
N ALA A 14 -16.64 -15.64 11.17
CA ALA A 14 -16.21 -16.36 12.37
C ALA A 14 -16.23 -17.89 12.17
N LEU A 15 -17.27 -18.41 11.52
CA LEU A 15 -17.36 -19.82 11.19
C LEU A 15 -16.27 -20.23 10.18
N ALA A 16 -15.99 -19.42 9.17
CA ALA A 16 -14.96 -19.70 8.18
C ALA A 16 -13.56 -19.75 8.83
N GLU A 17 -13.27 -18.82 9.76
CA GLU A 17 -12.03 -18.83 10.53
C GLU A 17 -11.88 -20.07 11.42
N GLU A 18 -12.96 -20.49 12.10
CA GLU A 18 -12.97 -21.73 12.87
C GLU A 18 -12.68 -22.93 11.97
N ARG A 19 -13.31 -23.00 10.80
CA ARG A 19 -13.13 -24.11 9.85
C ARG A 19 -11.75 -24.14 9.22
N ARG A 20 -11.16 -22.95 8.96
CA ARG A 20 -9.78 -22.81 8.48
C ARG A 20 -8.77 -23.42 9.46
N GLY A 21 -8.98 -23.25 10.77
CA GLY A 21 -8.17 -23.84 11.84
C GLY A 21 -8.54 -25.28 12.21
N GLY A 22 -9.58 -25.86 11.60
CA GLY A 22 -10.11 -27.17 11.97
C GLY A 22 -9.29 -28.35 11.45
N PHE A 23 -9.63 -29.55 11.98
CA PHE A 23 -8.93 -30.80 11.66
C PHE A 23 -8.83 -31.07 10.14
N TRP A 24 -9.93 -30.93 9.41
CA TRP A 24 -9.93 -31.21 7.96
C TRP A 24 -9.03 -30.26 7.17
N SER A 25 -8.98 -29.00 7.56
CA SER A 25 -8.08 -28.01 6.94
C SER A 25 -6.61 -28.33 7.21
N SER A 26 -6.29 -28.97 8.34
CA SER A 26 -4.92 -29.41 8.61
C SER A 26 -4.50 -30.64 7.82
N GLN A 27 -5.47 -31.47 7.39
CA GLN A 27 -5.23 -32.71 6.65
C GLN A 27 -5.32 -32.54 5.13
N LEU A 28 -6.16 -31.63 4.67
CA LEU A 28 -6.51 -31.45 3.26
C LEU A 28 -6.26 -30.00 2.83
N PRO A 29 -5.14 -29.71 2.14
CA PRO A 29 -4.80 -28.35 1.71
C PRO A 29 -5.91 -27.65 0.91
N GLU A 30 -6.61 -28.40 0.04
CA GLU A 30 -7.71 -27.86 -0.76
C GLU A 30 -8.93 -27.44 0.10
N VAL A 31 -9.16 -28.08 1.24
CA VAL A 31 -10.20 -27.67 2.21
C VAL A 31 -9.78 -26.38 2.91
N LYS A 32 -8.52 -26.29 3.29
CA LYS A 32 -7.93 -25.09 3.92
C LYS A 32 -8.07 -23.89 2.99
N THR A 33 -7.58 -24.00 1.75
CA THR A 33 -7.63 -22.92 0.76
C THR A 33 -9.06 -22.43 0.48
N ARG A 34 -10.05 -23.34 0.44
CA ARG A 34 -11.45 -22.94 0.30
C ARG A 34 -11.93 -22.07 1.46
N TRP A 35 -11.59 -22.43 2.69
CA TRP A 35 -11.99 -21.66 3.87
C TRP A 35 -11.22 -20.34 3.96
N GLU A 36 -9.97 -20.29 3.49
CA GLU A 36 -9.20 -19.05 3.36
C GLU A 36 -9.89 -18.07 2.41
N VAL A 37 -10.28 -18.51 1.21
CA VAL A 37 -11.01 -17.67 0.25
C VAL A 37 -12.36 -17.20 0.80
N VAL A 38 -13.11 -18.06 1.51
CA VAL A 38 -14.39 -17.66 2.14
C VAL A 38 -14.16 -16.62 3.24
N ALA A 39 -13.15 -16.82 4.09
CA ALA A 39 -12.82 -15.90 5.17
C ALA A 39 -12.37 -14.53 4.61
N ASP A 40 -11.50 -14.53 3.60
CA ASP A 40 -11.04 -13.30 2.98
C ASP A 40 -12.15 -12.53 2.26
N ALA A 41 -13.03 -13.23 1.54
CA ALA A 41 -14.22 -12.63 0.95
C ALA A 41 -15.14 -12.00 2.02
N GLY A 42 -15.32 -12.69 3.15
CA GLY A 42 -16.07 -12.18 4.30
C GLY A 42 -15.45 -10.90 4.89
N ARG A 43 -14.13 -10.85 5.01
CA ARG A 43 -13.41 -9.65 5.47
C ARG A 43 -13.59 -8.49 4.50
N VAL A 44 -13.43 -8.72 3.19
CA VAL A 44 -13.68 -7.69 2.17
C VAL A 44 -15.08 -7.12 2.29
N LEU A 45 -16.10 -7.98 2.45
CA LEU A 45 -17.49 -7.55 2.60
C LEU A 45 -17.72 -6.69 3.85
N LEU A 46 -17.13 -7.06 4.98
CA LEU A 46 -17.23 -6.29 6.23
C LEU A 46 -16.51 -4.94 6.14
N GLU A 47 -15.28 -4.93 5.63
CA GLU A 47 -14.50 -3.70 5.49
C GLU A 47 -15.13 -2.75 4.46
N ALA A 48 -15.58 -3.27 3.32
CA ALA A 48 -16.29 -2.47 2.33
C ALA A 48 -17.57 -1.83 2.90
N ALA A 49 -18.36 -2.59 3.68
CA ALA A 49 -19.55 -2.06 4.35
C ALA A 49 -19.18 -1.00 5.41
N ARG A 50 -18.08 -1.19 6.16
CA ARG A 50 -17.60 -0.25 7.16
C ARG A 50 -17.18 1.08 6.53
N VAL A 51 -16.31 1.04 5.53
CA VAL A 51 -15.81 2.23 4.82
C VAL A 51 -16.96 2.96 4.12
N HIS A 52 -17.79 2.23 3.36
CA HIS A 52 -18.92 2.80 2.66
C HIS A 52 -19.91 3.49 3.59
N SER A 53 -20.24 2.88 4.76
CA SER A 53 -21.13 3.48 5.76
C SER A 53 -20.52 4.72 6.40
N ALA A 54 -19.21 4.73 6.68
CA ALA A 54 -18.52 5.87 7.28
C ALA A 54 -18.50 7.10 6.34
N LEU A 55 -18.44 6.87 5.03
CA LEU A 55 -18.43 7.93 4.02
C LEU A 55 -19.79 8.55 3.74
N LYS A 56 -20.89 7.86 4.12
CA LYS A 56 -22.26 8.38 3.87
C LYS A 56 -22.57 9.62 4.70
N GLY A 57 -23.16 10.62 4.04
CA GLY A 57 -23.77 11.77 4.72
C GLY A 57 -22.82 12.72 5.44
N LYS A 58 -21.49 12.59 5.26
CA LYS A 58 -20.50 13.45 5.89
C LYS A 58 -19.71 14.24 4.85
N SER A 59 -19.29 15.43 5.25
CA SER A 59 -18.25 16.21 4.57
C SER A 59 -16.89 15.80 5.13
N TRP A 60 -15.92 15.66 4.26
CA TRP A 60 -14.57 15.21 4.59
C TRP A 60 -13.54 16.17 3.99
N SER A 61 -12.52 16.52 4.77
CA SER A 61 -11.28 17.12 4.24
C SER A 61 -10.34 16.02 3.74
N ALA A 62 -9.45 16.35 2.81
CA ALA A 62 -8.47 15.40 2.30
C ALA A 62 -7.60 14.81 3.44
N ALA A 63 -7.12 15.66 4.35
CA ALA A 63 -6.33 15.24 5.50
C ALA A 63 -7.09 14.28 6.43
N SER A 64 -8.41 14.50 6.65
CA SER A 64 -9.20 13.60 7.51
C SER A 64 -9.44 12.24 6.87
N LEU A 65 -9.57 12.18 5.53
CA LEU A 65 -9.65 10.91 4.80
C LEU A 65 -8.34 10.12 4.88
N VAL A 66 -7.19 10.82 4.72
CA VAL A 66 -5.87 10.20 4.92
C VAL A 66 -5.73 9.69 6.36
N ALA A 67 -6.08 10.49 7.36
CA ALA A 67 -6.02 10.06 8.75
C ALA A 67 -6.82 8.78 9.01
N CYS A 68 -8.06 8.69 8.50
CA CYS A 68 -8.86 7.47 8.61
C CYS A 68 -8.24 6.26 7.87
N TYR A 69 -7.55 6.52 6.77
CA TYR A 69 -6.91 5.45 6.00
C TYR A 69 -5.70 4.85 6.72
N VAL A 70 -4.93 5.67 7.47
CA VAL A 70 -3.65 5.28 8.07
C VAL A 70 -3.68 5.12 9.59
N GLN A 71 -4.79 5.44 10.27
CA GLN A 71 -4.90 5.36 11.75
C GLN A 71 -4.52 3.97 12.28
N GLU A 72 -4.13 3.89 13.56
CA GLU A 72 -3.72 2.62 14.18
C GLU A 72 -4.90 1.66 14.35
N ASP A 73 -6.00 2.14 14.94
CA ASP A 73 -7.17 1.34 15.23
C ASP A 73 -8.21 1.40 14.12
N GLY A 74 -8.46 0.25 13.50
CA GLY A 74 -9.46 0.09 12.46
C GLY A 74 -9.23 1.00 11.24
N PRO A 75 -8.04 1.05 10.67
CA PRO A 75 -7.74 1.89 9.50
C PRO A 75 -8.52 1.44 8.27
N TRP A 76 -8.80 2.38 7.36
CA TRP A 76 -9.50 2.00 6.13
C TRP A 76 -8.62 1.26 5.12
N CYS A 77 -7.31 1.31 5.26
CA CYS A 77 -6.38 0.50 4.48
C CYS A 77 -6.57 -1.03 4.68
N GLU A 78 -7.25 -1.46 5.75
CA GLU A 78 -7.65 -2.87 5.93
C GLU A 78 -8.55 -3.38 4.80
N LEU A 79 -9.32 -2.51 4.15
CA LEU A 79 -10.09 -2.86 2.97
C LEU A 79 -9.18 -3.33 1.81
N ASP A 80 -8.07 -2.62 1.58
CA ASP A 80 -7.11 -2.98 0.54
C ASP A 80 -6.30 -4.22 0.93
N THR A 81 -5.95 -4.36 2.21
CA THR A 81 -5.32 -5.56 2.77
C THR A 81 -6.20 -6.80 2.54
N ALA A 82 -7.49 -6.70 2.89
CA ALA A 82 -8.44 -7.79 2.72
C ALA A 82 -8.61 -8.18 1.24
N GLN A 83 -8.75 -7.19 0.36
CA GLN A 83 -8.86 -7.42 -1.09
C GLN A 83 -7.61 -8.09 -1.66
N ARG A 84 -6.41 -7.63 -1.29
CA ARG A 84 -5.15 -8.21 -1.76
C ARG A 84 -4.97 -9.65 -1.30
N ARG A 85 -5.37 -9.97 -0.07
CA ARG A 85 -5.36 -11.34 0.46
C ARG A 85 -6.34 -12.23 -0.31
N LEU A 86 -7.57 -11.75 -0.52
CA LEU A 86 -8.57 -12.46 -1.31
C LEU A 86 -8.05 -12.81 -2.72
N GLU A 87 -7.44 -11.84 -3.42
CA GLU A 87 -6.93 -12.08 -4.78
C GLU A 87 -5.79 -13.10 -4.78
N ARG A 88 -4.87 -13.02 -3.81
CA ARG A 88 -3.76 -13.97 -3.68
C ARG A 88 -4.27 -15.40 -3.45
N ASP A 89 -5.18 -15.56 -2.48
CA ASP A 89 -5.64 -16.88 -2.05
C ASP A 89 -6.62 -17.47 -3.08
N PHE A 90 -7.40 -16.61 -3.75
CA PHE A 90 -8.25 -17.03 -4.85
C PHE A 90 -7.43 -17.46 -6.09
N HIS A 91 -6.34 -16.77 -6.41
CA HIS A 91 -5.45 -17.16 -7.51
C HIS A 91 -4.81 -18.53 -7.26
N GLN A 92 -4.39 -18.83 -6.03
CA GLN A 92 -3.90 -20.15 -5.65
C GLN A 92 -5.00 -21.22 -5.80
N PHE A 93 -6.24 -20.87 -5.42
CA PHE A 93 -7.39 -21.76 -5.55
C PHE A 93 -7.72 -22.10 -7.01
N GLU A 94 -7.69 -21.13 -7.94
CA GLU A 94 -8.00 -21.37 -9.36
C GLU A 94 -7.03 -22.34 -10.04
N THR A 95 -5.79 -22.44 -9.57
CA THR A 95 -4.78 -23.35 -10.11
C THR A 95 -5.02 -24.80 -9.67
N ASP A 96 -5.66 -25.01 -8.52
CA ASP A 96 -5.72 -26.32 -7.88
C ASP A 96 -7.09 -27.03 -7.97
N VAL A 97 -8.20 -26.31 -8.22
CA VAL A 97 -9.55 -26.91 -8.05
C VAL A 97 -10.56 -26.49 -9.12
N GLN A 98 -11.13 -27.50 -9.76
CA GLN A 98 -12.25 -27.34 -10.68
C GLN A 98 -13.55 -26.93 -9.97
N GLN A 99 -14.14 -25.83 -10.44
CA GLN A 99 -15.55 -25.42 -10.40
C GLN A 99 -16.32 -25.51 -9.06
N HIS A 100 -16.34 -24.40 -8.32
CA HIS A 100 -17.34 -24.18 -7.29
C HIS A 100 -18.12 -22.87 -7.56
N ALA A 101 -19.22 -22.96 -8.29
CA ALA A 101 -20.05 -21.82 -8.71
C ALA A 101 -20.52 -20.93 -7.53
N SER A 102 -20.71 -21.51 -6.34
CA SER A 102 -21.08 -20.76 -5.13
C SER A 102 -19.92 -19.90 -4.61
N LEU A 103 -18.69 -20.43 -4.61
CA LEU A 103 -17.50 -19.70 -4.17
C LEU A 103 -17.19 -18.55 -5.14
N LEU A 104 -17.25 -18.81 -6.46
CA LEU A 104 -17.10 -17.79 -7.49
C LEU A 104 -18.08 -16.63 -7.30
N ARG A 105 -19.33 -16.91 -6.92
CA ARG A 105 -20.33 -15.86 -6.65
C ARG A 105 -19.98 -15.03 -5.41
N VAL A 106 -19.48 -15.66 -4.35
CA VAL A 106 -19.05 -14.94 -3.14
C VAL A 106 -17.86 -14.03 -3.44
N VAL A 107 -16.85 -14.52 -4.17
CA VAL A 107 -15.70 -13.74 -4.60
C VAL A 107 -16.13 -12.58 -5.49
N ALA A 108 -17.00 -12.83 -6.47
CA ALA A 108 -17.52 -11.77 -7.35
C ALA A 108 -18.28 -10.68 -6.56
N LEU A 109 -19.08 -11.07 -5.56
CA LEU A 109 -19.76 -10.13 -4.67
C LEU A 109 -18.76 -9.31 -3.85
N ALA A 110 -17.73 -9.96 -3.29
CA ALA A 110 -16.69 -9.26 -2.52
C ALA A 110 -15.96 -8.21 -3.39
N ARG A 111 -15.52 -8.61 -4.59
CA ARG A 111 -14.90 -7.69 -5.58
C ARG A 111 -15.81 -6.51 -5.94
N GLN A 112 -17.09 -6.76 -6.17
CA GLN A 112 -18.06 -5.70 -6.46
C GLN A 112 -18.20 -4.72 -5.29
N ARG A 113 -18.26 -5.21 -4.05
CA ARG A 113 -18.38 -4.37 -2.86
C ARG A 113 -17.11 -3.59 -2.56
N TYR A 114 -15.94 -4.23 -2.77
CA TYR A 114 -14.66 -3.54 -2.73
C TYR A 114 -14.62 -2.38 -3.71
N ALA A 115 -14.88 -2.64 -5.00
CA ALA A 115 -14.85 -1.61 -6.03
C ALA A 115 -15.78 -0.43 -5.68
N ALA A 116 -17.02 -0.72 -5.26
CA ALA A 116 -17.97 0.33 -4.89
C ALA A 116 -17.50 1.19 -3.69
N ALA A 117 -16.84 0.59 -2.71
CA ALA A 117 -16.30 1.32 -1.56
C ALA A 117 -15.04 2.11 -1.92
N ALA A 118 -14.14 1.52 -2.70
CA ALA A 118 -12.90 2.14 -3.17
C ALA A 118 -13.20 3.33 -4.11
N ASP A 119 -14.11 3.17 -5.06
CA ASP A 119 -14.54 4.24 -5.96
C ASP A 119 -15.15 5.42 -5.19
N LEU A 120 -16.01 5.13 -4.21
CA LEU A 120 -16.59 6.18 -3.36
C LEU A 120 -15.53 6.91 -2.55
N LEU A 121 -14.56 6.18 -1.97
CA LEU A 121 -13.46 6.77 -1.22
C LEU A 121 -12.59 7.65 -2.13
N ALA A 122 -12.22 7.15 -3.30
CA ALA A 122 -11.43 7.89 -4.29
C ALA A 122 -12.15 9.16 -4.76
N GLU A 123 -13.45 9.06 -5.06
CA GLU A 123 -14.26 10.22 -5.45
C GLU A 123 -14.29 11.29 -4.34
N ARG A 124 -14.50 10.87 -3.08
CA ARG A 124 -14.50 11.78 -1.92
C ARG A 124 -13.14 12.43 -1.71
N PHE A 125 -12.08 11.64 -1.82
CA PHE A 125 -10.72 12.13 -1.68
C PHE A 125 -10.36 13.15 -2.75
N LEU A 126 -10.61 12.85 -4.02
CA LEU A 126 -10.35 13.78 -5.14
C LEU A 126 -11.13 15.07 -5.03
N ARG A 127 -12.41 15.02 -4.62
CA ARG A 127 -13.22 16.22 -4.39
C ARG A 127 -12.65 17.07 -3.24
N ALA A 128 -12.24 16.43 -2.15
CA ALA A 128 -11.63 17.12 -1.02
C ALA A 128 -10.28 17.74 -1.40
N CYS A 129 -9.41 17.00 -2.10
CA CYS A 129 -8.16 17.53 -2.63
C CYS A 129 -8.37 18.76 -3.53
N ALA A 130 -9.34 18.69 -4.44
CA ALA A 130 -9.63 19.81 -5.33
C ALA A 130 -10.15 21.05 -4.57
N ALA A 131 -10.95 20.85 -3.51
CA ALA A 131 -11.43 21.93 -2.66
C ALA A 131 -10.30 22.59 -1.84
N ASP A 132 -9.33 21.80 -1.42
CA ASP A 132 -8.15 22.23 -0.65
C ASP A 132 -6.96 22.60 -1.57
N HIS A 133 -7.18 22.79 -2.88
CA HIS A 133 -6.14 23.09 -3.87
C HIS A 133 -4.97 22.11 -3.88
N PHE A 134 -5.23 20.85 -3.52
CA PHE A 134 -4.23 19.78 -3.33
C PHE A 134 -3.20 20.07 -2.22
N GLU A 135 -3.47 21.02 -1.35
CA GLU A 135 -2.69 21.27 -0.15
C GLU A 135 -3.25 20.44 1.02
N MET A 136 -2.41 19.68 1.68
CA MET A 136 -2.77 18.87 2.85
C MET A 136 -1.82 19.13 4.01
N PRO A 137 -2.01 20.22 4.75
CA PRO A 137 -1.15 20.54 5.89
C PRO A 137 -1.08 19.38 6.90
N GLY A 138 0.12 19.02 7.31
CA GLY A 138 0.35 17.94 8.27
C GLY A 138 0.41 16.54 7.66
N VAL A 139 0.19 16.37 6.36
CA VAL A 139 0.40 15.10 5.66
C VAL A 139 1.71 15.19 4.87
N PRO A 140 2.73 14.36 5.18
CA PRO A 140 3.99 14.36 4.46
C PRO A 140 3.81 14.04 2.97
N HIS A 141 4.58 14.68 2.12
CA HIS A 141 4.67 14.33 0.70
C HIS A 141 5.85 13.38 0.45
N GLN A 142 5.71 12.52 -0.54
CA GLN A 142 6.76 11.58 -0.93
C GLN A 142 8.10 12.30 -1.22
N ALA A 143 8.04 13.47 -1.81
CA ALA A 143 9.23 14.29 -2.10
C ALA A 143 9.98 14.79 -0.85
N ASP A 144 9.32 14.81 0.31
CA ASP A 144 9.93 15.23 1.57
C ASP A 144 10.60 14.05 2.33
N VAL A 145 10.35 12.82 1.94
CA VAL A 145 10.79 11.61 2.68
C VAL A 145 12.31 11.59 2.87
N TYR A 146 13.08 11.81 1.82
CA TYR A 146 14.53 11.81 1.94
C TYR A 146 15.02 12.86 2.95
N ARG A 147 14.56 14.10 2.80
CA ARG A 147 14.95 15.20 3.68
C ARG A 147 14.51 15.01 5.13
N SER A 148 13.30 14.46 5.32
CA SER A 148 12.70 14.38 6.66
C SER A 148 13.16 13.17 7.48
N PHE A 149 13.49 12.06 6.82
CA PHE A 149 13.79 10.80 7.49
C PHE A 149 15.20 10.28 7.19
N VAL A 150 15.62 10.25 5.91
CA VAL A 150 16.88 9.62 5.53
C VAL A 150 18.08 10.52 5.89
N HIS A 151 18.05 11.78 5.48
CA HIS A 151 19.14 12.71 5.72
C HIS A 151 19.47 12.92 7.22
N PRO A 152 18.48 13.09 8.12
CA PRO A 152 18.77 13.16 9.55
C PRO A 152 19.37 11.87 10.12
N ALA A 153 18.92 10.71 9.68
CA ALA A 153 19.45 9.42 10.11
C ALA A 153 20.93 9.24 9.73
N MET A 154 21.35 9.72 8.57
CA MET A 154 22.75 9.68 8.12
C MET A 154 23.71 10.45 9.05
N ASN A 155 23.22 11.45 9.77
CA ASN A 155 24.03 12.17 10.76
C ASN A 155 24.28 11.34 12.02
N ALA A 156 23.49 10.31 12.27
CA ALA A 156 23.62 9.43 13.43
C ALA A 156 24.47 8.17 13.14
N GLY A 157 24.61 7.80 11.85
CA GLY A 157 25.39 6.62 11.46
C GLY A 157 25.11 6.14 10.04
N PRO A 158 25.60 4.95 9.68
CA PRO A 158 25.33 4.31 8.39
C PRO A 158 23.81 4.05 8.21
N VAL A 159 23.29 4.34 7.02
CA VAL A 159 21.87 4.17 6.68
C VAL A 159 21.72 3.27 5.46
N ALA A 160 20.85 2.28 5.53
CA ALA A 160 20.38 1.55 4.37
C ALA A 160 19.02 2.15 3.92
N TYR A 161 19.01 2.84 2.79
CA TYR A 161 17.77 3.37 2.19
C TYR A 161 17.24 2.40 1.15
N VAL A 162 16.20 1.64 1.51
CA VAL A 162 15.62 0.60 0.65
C VAL A 162 14.43 1.17 -0.10
N LEU A 163 14.55 1.29 -1.41
CA LEU A 163 13.47 1.74 -2.31
C LEU A 163 12.71 0.51 -2.83
N VAL A 164 11.41 0.44 -2.52
CA VAL A 164 10.53 -0.65 -2.94
C VAL A 164 9.49 -0.11 -3.91
N ASP A 165 9.47 -0.66 -5.14
CA ASP A 165 8.50 -0.25 -6.15
C ASP A 165 7.09 -0.71 -5.78
N ALA A 166 6.10 0.14 -6.08
CA ALA A 166 4.68 -0.09 -5.82
C ALA A 166 4.32 -0.42 -4.35
N LEU A 167 5.18 -0.06 -3.38
CA LEU A 167 4.88 -0.25 -1.96
C LEU A 167 3.78 0.71 -1.54
N ARG A 168 2.62 0.17 -1.20
CA ARG A 168 1.49 0.91 -0.67
C ARG A 168 1.49 0.88 0.85
N PHE A 169 0.77 1.80 1.50
CA PHE A 169 0.75 1.94 2.96
C PHE A 169 0.34 0.65 3.68
N GLU A 170 -0.71 -0.05 3.21
CA GLU A 170 -1.16 -1.30 3.81
C GLU A 170 -0.12 -2.42 3.72
N MET A 171 0.72 -2.41 2.68
CA MET A 171 1.82 -3.36 2.54
C MET A 171 2.98 -3.00 3.48
N GLY A 172 3.28 -1.71 3.61
CA GLY A 172 4.25 -1.20 4.59
C GLY A 172 3.83 -1.54 6.03
N ARG A 173 2.53 -1.44 6.33
CA ARG A 173 1.97 -1.83 7.62
C ARG A 173 2.13 -3.33 7.92
N GLU A 174 1.90 -4.20 6.94
CA GLU A 174 2.17 -5.63 7.09
C GLU A 174 3.67 -5.92 7.27
N LEU A 175 4.53 -5.23 6.53
CA LEU A 175 5.97 -5.35 6.70
C LEU A 175 6.41 -4.90 8.10
N ALA A 176 5.92 -3.78 8.58
CA ALA A 176 6.20 -3.29 9.93
C ALA A 176 5.84 -4.35 10.99
N ALA A 177 4.64 -4.93 10.91
CA ALA A 177 4.20 -5.98 11.82
C ALA A 177 5.08 -7.26 11.76
N LEU A 178 5.66 -7.57 10.61
CA LEU A 178 6.59 -8.71 10.47
C LEU A 178 7.97 -8.43 11.08
N LEU A 179 8.37 -7.17 11.15
CA LEU A 179 9.65 -6.74 11.71
C LEU A 179 9.59 -6.48 13.22
N GLU A 180 8.37 -6.26 13.77
CA GLU A 180 8.16 -6.08 15.20
C GLU A 180 8.71 -7.27 16.01
N GLY A 181 9.40 -6.95 17.11
CA GLY A 181 10.03 -7.95 17.99
C GLY A 181 11.50 -8.24 17.67
N GLU A 182 11.96 -7.96 16.43
CA GLU A 182 13.38 -8.04 16.05
C GLU A 182 13.99 -6.64 15.87
N TRP A 183 13.17 -5.66 15.48
CA TRP A 183 13.57 -4.30 15.13
C TRP A 183 12.72 -3.28 15.88
N ASP A 184 13.31 -2.11 16.14
CA ASP A 184 12.55 -0.92 16.54
C ASP A 184 11.97 -0.30 15.25
N VAL A 185 10.65 -0.38 15.10
CA VAL A 185 9.96 -0.07 13.84
C VAL A 185 9.09 1.17 14.00
N GLU A 186 9.32 2.17 13.15
CA GLU A 186 8.46 3.32 12.99
C GLU A 186 7.77 3.27 11.62
N LEU A 187 6.44 3.35 11.59
CA LEU A 187 5.65 3.37 10.38
C LEU A 187 5.10 4.78 10.10
N GLY A 188 5.47 5.35 8.97
CA GLY A 188 4.95 6.63 8.48
C GLY A 188 4.22 6.48 7.15
N ALA A 189 3.32 7.42 6.86
CA ALA A 189 2.64 7.54 5.58
C ALA A 189 3.03 8.83 4.87
N ALA A 190 3.13 8.79 3.56
CA ALA A 190 3.34 9.97 2.73
C ALA A 190 2.42 9.92 1.50
N LEU A 191 2.01 11.10 1.03
CA LEU A 191 1.26 11.23 -0.22
C LEU A 191 2.19 11.00 -1.40
N ALA A 192 1.82 10.07 -2.25
CA ALA A 192 2.55 9.79 -3.47
C ALA A 192 2.49 10.99 -4.44
N THR A 193 3.59 11.24 -5.15
CA THR A 193 3.67 12.27 -6.18
C THR A 193 2.96 11.81 -7.44
N PRO A 194 1.90 12.52 -7.91
CA PRO A 194 1.21 12.14 -9.13
C PRO A 194 1.98 12.55 -10.40
N PRO A 195 1.82 11.79 -11.50
CA PRO A 195 1.15 10.50 -11.58
C PRO A 195 1.94 9.43 -10.85
N THR A 196 1.23 8.48 -10.22
CA THR A 196 1.82 7.44 -9.38
C THR A 196 2.40 6.29 -10.22
N ILE A 197 3.39 6.62 -11.05
CA ILE A 197 4.15 5.68 -11.88
C ILE A 197 5.57 5.57 -11.37
N THR A 198 6.26 4.48 -11.70
CA THR A 198 7.61 4.18 -11.20
C THR A 198 8.60 5.31 -11.44
N GLU A 199 8.61 5.91 -12.62
CA GLU A 199 9.53 6.98 -13.00
C GLU A 199 9.40 8.19 -12.07
N VAL A 200 8.17 8.60 -11.77
CA VAL A 200 7.88 9.76 -10.91
C VAL A 200 8.07 9.41 -9.44
N GLY A 201 7.50 8.31 -8.98
CA GLY A 201 7.58 7.90 -7.58
C GLY A 201 9.01 7.64 -7.12
N MET A 202 9.81 6.93 -7.92
CA MET A 202 11.22 6.70 -7.59
C MET A 202 12.06 7.98 -7.61
N ALA A 203 11.77 8.91 -8.52
CA ALA A 203 12.44 10.20 -8.53
C ALA A 203 12.06 11.07 -7.34
N ALA A 204 10.80 11.07 -6.93
CA ALA A 204 10.33 11.82 -5.77
C ALA A 204 10.94 11.37 -4.42
N LEU A 205 11.54 10.18 -4.36
CA LEU A 205 12.23 9.68 -3.18
C LEU A 205 13.72 10.04 -3.13
N LEU A 206 14.24 10.77 -4.13
CA LEU A 206 15.65 11.12 -4.22
C LEU A 206 16.00 12.38 -3.42
N PRO A 207 17.29 12.55 -3.07
CA PRO A 207 17.79 13.81 -2.55
C PRO A 207 17.46 14.97 -3.48
N GLY A 208 16.98 16.07 -2.92
CA GLY A 208 16.64 17.28 -3.67
C GLY A 208 15.21 17.31 -4.21
N ALA A 209 14.45 16.22 -4.12
CA ALA A 209 13.07 16.17 -4.57
C ALA A 209 12.15 17.17 -3.84
N GLU A 210 12.47 17.49 -2.58
CA GLU A 210 11.75 18.48 -1.77
C GLU A 210 11.79 19.91 -2.37
N LYS A 211 12.71 20.19 -3.28
CA LYS A 211 12.81 21.47 -3.96
C LYS A 211 11.87 21.60 -5.16
N GLY A 212 11.24 20.51 -5.51
CA GLY A 212 10.28 20.40 -6.59
C GLY A 212 10.62 19.27 -7.56
N VAL A 213 9.58 18.51 -7.87
CA VAL A 213 9.60 17.45 -8.89
C VAL A 213 8.74 17.94 -10.06
N ALA A 214 9.32 18.07 -11.24
CA ALA A 214 8.58 18.42 -12.44
C ALA A 214 8.62 17.28 -13.46
N ILE A 215 7.51 17.13 -14.18
CA ILE A 215 7.39 16.13 -15.23
C ILE A 215 7.63 16.82 -16.56
N VAL A 216 8.50 16.25 -17.36
CA VAL A 216 8.80 16.71 -18.70
C VAL A 216 8.60 15.58 -19.70
N ALA A 217 8.15 15.91 -20.91
CA ALA A 217 8.17 14.96 -22.02
C ALA A 217 9.52 15.11 -22.74
N ASP A 218 10.13 14.00 -23.06
CA ASP A 218 11.30 14.02 -23.95
C ASP A 218 10.88 14.16 -25.42
N ASP A 219 11.85 14.27 -26.31
CA ASP A 219 11.62 14.41 -27.76
C ASP A 219 10.90 13.20 -28.37
N GLY A 220 10.89 12.05 -27.69
CA GLY A 220 10.18 10.84 -28.05
C GLY A 220 8.80 10.71 -27.42
N GLY A 221 8.36 11.70 -26.61
CA GLY A 221 7.10 11.69 -25.88
C GLY A 221 7.11 10.78 -24.65
N GLN A 222 8.28 10.31 -24.20
CA GLN A 222 8.41 9.54 -22.96
C GLN A 222 8.44 10.49 -21.75
N ILE A 223 7.91 10.02 -20.64
CA ILE A 223 7.93 10.77 -19.38
C ILE A 223 9.34 10.75 -18.80
N ALA A 224 9.86 11.93 -18.53
CA ALA A 224 11.07 12.14 -17.74
C ALA A 224 10.74 13.01 -16.53
N VAL A 225 11.57 12.97 -15.50
CA VAL A 225 11.38 13.75 -14.27
C VAL A 225 12.54 14.69 -14.10
N THR A 226 12.24 15.93 -13.72
CA THR A 226 13.27 16.93 -13.40
C THR A 226 13.28 17.19 -11.90
N ILE A 227 14.46 17.11 -11.29
CA ILE A 227 14.73 17.48 -9.90
C ILE A 227 15.84 18.53 -9.89
N SER A 228 15.60 19.69 -9.30
CA SER A 228 16.59 20.77 -9.21
C SER A 228 17.24 21.15 -10.56
N GLY A 229 16.48 20.99 -11.66
CA GLY A 229 16.95 21.31 -13.01
C GLY A 229 17.62 20.16 -13.77
N GLU A 230 17.92 19.05 -13.09
CA GLU A 230 18.50 17.85 -13.70
C GLU A 230 17.38 16.91 -14.19
N VAL A 231 17.50 16.45 -15.44
CA VAL A 231 16.51 15.54 -16.06
C VAL A 231 16.90 14.09 -15.83
N LEU A 232 16.03 13.33 -15.18
CA LEU A 232 16.24 11.94 -14.81
C LEU A 232 15.27 11.04 -15.60
N ARG A 233 15.80 10.24 -16.51
CA ARG A 233 15.06 9.30 -17.37
C ARG A 233 15.24 7.86 -16.94
N THR A 234 16.47 7.55 -16.52
CA THR A 234 16.90 6.17 -16.27
C THR A 234 17.18 5.94 -14.78
N ARG A 235 17.18 4.65 -14.39
CA ARG A 235 17.65 4.25 -13.06
C ARG A 235 19.10 4.70 -12.79
N GLN A 236 19.97 4.64 -13.81
CA GLN A 236 21.37 5.02 -13.67
C GLN A 236 21.52 6.51 -13.37
N GLU A 237 20.77 7.39 -14.03
CA GLU A 237 20.75 8.83 -13.74
C GLU A 237 20.24 9.11 -12.32
N ARG A 238 19.21 8.42 -11.86
CA ARG A 238 18.72 8.50 -10.47
C ARG A 238 19.78 8.09 -9.44
N LEU A 239 20.52 7.02 -9.70
CA LEU A 239 21.62 6.60 -8.83
C LEU A 239 22.80 7.57 -8.84
N ALA A 240 23.13 8.14 -10.00
CA ALA A 240 24.15 9.17 -10.09
C ALA A 240 23.77 10.43 -9.27
N GLN A 241 22.50 10.81 -9.28
CA GLN A 241 21.94 11.86 -8.45
C GLN A 241 22.16 11.55 -6.96
N CYS A 242 21.81 10.34 -6.50
CA CYS A 242 22.05 9.91 -5.12
C CYS A 242 23.54 10.00 -4.76
N ALA A 243 24.41 9.44 -5.61
CA ALA A 243 25.86 9.44 -5.38
C ALA A 243 26.42 10.86 -5.29
N ALA A 244 25.97 11.77 -6.14
CA ALA A 244 26.40 13.18 -6.13
C ALA A 244 25.98 13.93 -4.84
N TRP A 245 24.82 13.57 -4.27
CA TRP A 245 24.34 14.18 -3.03
C TRP A 245 24.96 13.58 -1.76
N VAL A 246 25.12 12.25 -1.72
CA VAL A 246 25.65 11.54 -0.56
C VAL A 246 27.19 11.66 -0.49
N GLY A 247 27.86 11.69 -1.64
CA GLY A 247 29.31 11.78 -1.73
C GLY A 247 30.02 10.47 -1.43
N GLU A 248 31.19 10.57 -0.80
CA GLU A 248 32.01 9.39 -0.44
C GLU A 248 31.25 8.49 0.54
N GLY A 249 31.29 7.19 0.29
CA GLY A 249 30.56 6.17 1.09
C GLY A 249 29.22 5.74 0.53
N PHE A 250 28.75 6.33 -0.61
CA PHE A 250 27.56 5.83 -1.28
C PHE A 250 27.81 4.44 -1.90
N VAL A 251 27.02 3.46 -1.50
CA VAL A 251 27.06 2.10 -2.06
C VAL A 251 25.67 1.73 -2.57
N GLU A 252 25.57 1.35 -3.83
CA GLU A 252 24.36 0.79 -4.41
C GLU A 252 24.45 -0.74 -4.40
N THR A 253 23.41 -1.38 -3.89
CA THR A 253 23.25 -2.82 -3.99
C THR A 253 21.80 -3.23 -4.18
N LYS A 254 21.56 -4.46 -4.59
CA LYS A 254 20.22 -5.06 -4.58
C LYS A 254 19.99 -5.78 -3.25
N LEU A 255 18.74 -5.87 -2.83
CA LEU A 255 18.37 -6.50 -1.55
C LEU A 255 18.86 -7.95 -1.45
N ASP A 256 18.81 -8.70 -2.54
CA ASP A 256 19.34 -10.08 -2.64
C ASP A 256 20.86 -10.20 -2.47
N ARG A 257 21.58 -9.09 -2.56
CA ARG A 257 23.04 -9.00 -2.39
C ARG A 257 23.45 -8.29 -1.10
N LEU A 258 22.48 -7.90 -0.28
CA LEU A 258 22.77 -7.19 0.96
C LEU A 258 23.35 -8.13 2.04
N ALA A 259 22.87 -9.36 2.12
CA ALA A 259 23.33 -10.34 3.10
C ALA A 259 24.85 -10.58 3.15
N PRO A 260 25.61 -10.60 2.03
CA PRO A 260 27.06 -10.72 2.06
C PRO A 260 27.82 -9.49 2.58
N LEU A 261 27.16 -8.34 2.71
CA LEU A 261 27.77 -7.07 3.18
C LEU A 261 27.73 -6.92 4.70
N THR A 262 27.02 -7.78 5.42
CA THR A 262 26.91 -7.73 6.88
C THR A 262 28.06 -8.44 7.59
N ASP A 263 28.94 -9.16 6.87
CA ASP A 263 30.10 -9.87 7.39
C ASP A 263 31.43 -9.09 7.22
N VAL A 264 31.37 -7.76 7.03
CA VAL A 264 32.55 -6.88 6.89
C VAL A 264 32.70 -5.97 8.09
#